data_7be2a1a104db181a76ba5a77e9d64cdb
#
_entry.id   7be2a1a104db181a76ba5a77e9d64cdb
#
_cell.length_a   1.000
_cell.length_b   1.000
_cell.length_c   1.000
_cell.angle_alpha   90.00
_cell.angle_beta   90.00
_cell.angle_gamma   90.00
#
_symmetry.space_group_name_H-M   'P 1'
#
loop_
_entity.id
_entity.type
_entity.pdbx_description
1 polymer ?
#
loop_
_entity_poly.entity_id
_entity_poly.type
_entity_poly.pdbx_seq_one_letter_code
_entity_poly.pdbx_strand_id
1 'polypeptide(L)' 'MRNKKTYLVITPFFPSDNCFIGNYIFDQVNEIRNQTNFNIEIIKVVSAFSSQKDYEFKSFTVRVFKL' A
#
# COMPACT_ATOMS: atom_id res chain seq x y z
N MET A 1 8.65 -24.71 9.29
CA MET A 1 8.43 -23.30 9.07
C MET A 1 7.32 -23.06 8.06
N ARG A 2 6.51 -22.15 8.38
CA ARG A 2 5.33 -21.92 7.59
C ARG A 2 5.42 -20.57 6.88
N ASN A 3 5.10 -20.56 5.61
CA ASN A 3 5.12 -19.32 4.84
C ASN A 3 3.87 -18.53 5.13
N LYS A 4 4.05 -17.23 5.32
CA LYS A 4 2.93 -16.33 5.43
C LYS A 4 2.37 -16.06 4.04
N LYS A 5 1.07 -15.92 3.97
CA LYS A 5 0.44 -15.49 2.72
C LYS A 5 0.67 -14.01 2.53
N THR A 6 0.72 -13.60 1.28
CA THR A 6 0.87 -12.18 0.94
C THR A 6 -0.44 -11.67 0.39
N TYR A 7 -0.92 -10.58 0.95
CA TYR A 7 -2.07 -9.87 0.44
C TYR A 7 -1.54 -8.70 -0.39
N LEU A 8 -1.75 -8.76 -1.68
CA LEU A 8 -1.22 -7.76 -2.60
C LEU A 8 -2.31 -6.76 -2.97
N VAL A 9 -2.02 -5.50 -2.75
CA VAL A 9 -2.94 -4.41 -3.09
C VAL A 9 -2.33 -3.59 -4.20
N ILE A 10 -3.03 -3.49 -5.31
CA ILE A 10 -2.61 -2.65 -6.43
C ILE A 10 -3.65 -1.56 -6.59
N THR A 11 -3.25 -0.33 -6.43
CA THR A 11 -4.21 0.78 -6.42
C THR A 11 -3.55 2.05 -6.92
N PRO A 12 -4.32 2.91 -7.63
CA PRO A 12 -3.81 4.25 -7.96
C PRO A 12 -3.86 5.20 -6.77
N PHE A 13 -4.53 4.81 -5.68
CA PHE A 13 -4.73 5.69 -4.54
C PHE A 13 -4.28 5.02 -3.26
N PHE A 14 -3.36 5.64 -2.57
CA PHE A 14 -3.01 5.25 -1.21
C PHE A 14 -2.50 6.49 -0.50
N PRO A 15 -2.90 6.71 0.76
CA PRO A 15 -2.52 7.96 1.43
C PRO A 15 -1.02 8.04 1.72
N SER A 16 -0.55 9.25 1.88
CA SER A 16 0.81 9.53 2.31
C SER A 16 0.73 10.67 3.31
N ASP A 17 1.89 11.05 3.84
CA ASP A 17 1.93 12.13 4.85
C ASP A 17 1.36 13.44 4.31
N ASN A 18 1.42 13.65 3.01
CA ASN A 18 0.98 14.90 2.40
C ASN A 18 -0.34 14.77 1.65
N CYS A 19 -0.94 13.57 1.63
CA CYS A 19 -2.14 13.37 0.83
C CYS A 19 -2.94 12.23 1.42
N PHE A 20 -4.23 12.46 1.63
CA PHE A 20 -5.10 11.46 2.24
C PHE A 20 -6.07 10.84 1.24
N ILE A 21 -5.84 11.02 -0.04
CA ILE A 21 -6.65 10.37 -1.07
C ILE A 21 -6.43 8.86 -0.96
N GLY A 22 -7.52 8.11 -0.96
CA GLY A 22 -7.45 6.66 -0.83
C GLY A 22 -7.44 6.17 0.60
N ASN A 23 -7.82 7.03 1.54
CA ASN A 23 -7.81 6.67 2.94
C ASN A 23 -8.69 5.46 3.24
N TYR A 24 -9.76 5.26 2.48
CA TYR A 24 -10.63 4.10 2.66
C TYR A 24 -9.89 2.79 2.34
N ILE A 25 -8.96 2.84 1.39
CA ILE A 25 -8.15 1.66 1.08
C ILE A 25 -7.21 1.35 2.23
N PHE A 26 -6.63 2.40 2.81
CA PHE A 26 -5.80 2.21 4.00
C PHE A 26 -6.59 1.54 5.12
N ASP A 27 -7.81 1.99 5.36
CA ASP A 27 -8.64 1.42 6.41
C ASP A 27 -8.89 -0.06 6.18
N GLN A 28 -9.18 -0.46 4.94
CA GLN A 28 -9.40 -1.86 4.61
C GLN A 28 -8.16 -2.70 4.80
N VAL A 29 -7.02 -2.20 4.33
CA VAL A 29 -5.76 -2.92 4.42
C VAL A 29 -5.33 -3.04 5.87
N ASN A 30 -5.51 -1.98 6.64
CA ASN A 30 -5.17 -2.01 8.05
C ASN A 30 -6.01 -3.03 8.81
N GLU A 31 -7.28 -3.14 8.46
CA GLU A 31 -8.16 -4.13 9.08
C GLU A 31 -7.68 -5.54 8.76
N ILE A 32 -7.33 -5.79 7.51
CA ILE A 32 -6.82 -7.09 7.11
C ILE A 32 -5.54 -7.42 7.89
N ARG A 33 -4.64 -6.45 8.01
CA ARG A 33 -3.40 -6.67 8.75
C ARG A 33 -3.68 -7.01 10.22
N ASN A 34 -4.67 -6.36 10.82
CA ASN A 34 -4.98 -6.57 12.23
C ASN A 34 -5.65 -7.91 12.47
N GLN A 35 -6.34 -8.47 11.49
CA GLN A 35 -7.12 -9.68 11.66
C GLN A 35 -6.45 -10.92 11.11
N THR A 36 -5.32 -10.78 10.45
CA THR A 36 -4.65 -11.90 9.80
C THR A 36 -3.15 -11.84 10.06
N ASN A 37 -2.46 -12.92 9.65
CA ASN A 37 -0.99 -12.96 9.64
C ASN A 37 -0.42 -12.70 8.26
N PHE A 38 -1.22 -12.15 7.36
CA PHE A 38 -0.74 -11.92 6.00
C PHE A 38 0.34 -10.84 5.97
N ASN A 39 1.31 -11.03 5.10
CA ASN A 39 2.17 -9.94 4.69
C ASN A 39 1.36 -9.04 3.77
N ILE A 40 1.46 -7.75 3.97
CA ILE A 40 0.73 -6.79 3.14
C ILE A 40 1.73 -6.11 2.24
N GLU A 41 1.50 -6.18 0.94
CA GLU A 41 2.31 -5.46 -0.04
C GLU A 41 1.40 -4.52 -0.81
N ILE A 42 1.82 -3.29 -0.94
CA ILE A 42 1.03 -2.26 -1.60
C ILE A 42 1.82 -1.72 -2.77
N ILE A 43 1.19 -1.73 -3.94
CA ILE A 43 1.77 -1.16 -5.14
C ILE A 43 0.85 -0.02 -5.57
N LYS A 44 1.39 1.18 -5.56
CA LYS A 44 0.67 2.36 -6.00
C LYS A 44 1.04 2.65 -7.44
N VAL A 45 0.05 2.66 -8.31
CA VAL A 45 0.26 2.88 -9.74
C VAL A 45 0.11 4.36 -10.03
N VAL A 46 1.12 4.94 -10.65
CA VAL A 46 1.12 6.37 -10.94
C VAL A 46 1.52 6.61 -12.40
N SER A 47 1.35 7.85 -12.85
CA SER A 47 1.76 8.25 -14.18
C SER A 47 3.27 8.12 -14.34
N ALA A 48 3.70 7.80 -15.57
CA ALA A 48 5.13 7.74 -15.88
C ALA A 48 5.84 9.06 -15.60
N PHE A 49 5.10 10.15 -15.59
CA PHE A 49 5.67 11.48 -15.35
C PHE A 49 5.65 11.88 -13.88
N SER A 50 5.14 11.02 -13.01
CA SER A 50 5.12 11.31 -11.59
C SER A 50 6.52 11.29 -11.01
N SER A 51 6.77 12.16 -10.03
CA SER A 51 8.02 12.16 -9.29
C SER A 51 7.93 11.34 -8.00
N GLN A 52 6.81 10.66 -7.76
CA GLN A 52 6.65 9.90 -6.54
C GLN A 52 7.64 8.75 -6.49
N LYS A 53 8.07 8.45 -5.27
CA LYS A 53 8.98 7.34 -5.00
C LYS A 53 8.36 6.46 -3.94
N ASP A 54 8.92 5.27 -3.77
CA ASP A 54 8.50 4.36 -2.73
C ASP A 54 8.54 5.09 -1.38
N TYR A 55 7.58 4.78 -0.53
CA TYR A 55 7.51 5.43 0.78
C TYR A 55 6.84 4.50 1.78
N GLU A 56 6.89 4.91 3.05
CA GLU A 56 6.18 4.21 4.11
C GLU A 56 5.08 5.11 4.67
N PHE A 57 3.96 4.48 5.00
CA PHE A 57 2.84 5.18 5.62
C PHE A 57 2.26 4.28 6.69
N LYS A 58 2.37 4.71 7.93
CA LYS A 58 1.81 4.00 9.11
C LYS A 58 2.19 2.52 9.09
N SER A 59 3.46 2.26 8.91
CA SER A 59 4.07 0.92 8.92
C SER A 59 3.79 0.09 7.68
N PHE A 60 3.12 0.65 6.68
CA PHE A 60 3.00 -0.01 5.38
C PHE A 60 4.09 0.50 4.45
N THR A 61 4.73 -0.42 3.76
CA THR A 61 5.66 -0.07 2.70
C THR A 61 4.88 0.03 1.40
N VAL A 62 4.94 1.19 0.77
CA VAL A 62 4.21 1.45 -0.47
C VAL A 62 5.23 1.55 -1.60
N ARG A 63 5.14 0.62 -2.55
CA ARG A 63 5.97 0.67 -3.74
C ARG A 63 5.23 1.44 -4.82
N VAL A 64 5.96 2.28 -5.51
CA VAL A 64 5.37 3.11 -6.55
C VAL A 64 5.75 2.51 -7.91
N PHE A 65 4.75 2.18 -8.69
CA PHE A 65 4.94 1.65 -10.04
C PHE A 65 4.50 2.69 -11.05
N LYS A 66 5.41 3.09 -11.92
CA LYS A 66 5.14 4.11 -12.93
C LYS A 66 4.78 3.44 -14.25
N LEU A 67 3.66 3.85 -14.78
CA LEU A 67 3.22 3.33 -16.08
C LEU A 67 3.96 3.98 -17.24
#